data_4330fe24f3ab1dbe2f325290333030b9
#
_entry.id   4330fe24f3ab1dbe2f325290333030b9
#
_cell.length_a   1.000
_cell.length_b   1.000
_cell.length_c   1.000
_cell.angle_alpha   90.00
_cell.angle_beta   90.00
_cell.angle_gamma   90.00
#
_symmetry.space_group_name_H-M   'P 1'
#
loop_
_entity.id
_entity.type
_entity.pdbx_description
1 polymer ?
#
loop_
_entity_poly.entity_id
_entity_poly.type
_entity_poly.pdbx_seq_one_letter_code
_entity_poly.pdbx_strand_id
1 'polypeptide(L)'
;KKFANNSFKKGYSIDYIQARTLSSILKESKLKNKKIDFLNIDIEGNEINALKTLDFKIYRPKLICVEIHNFNSNRLKKGNFKDHMIYKFLKQKGYKHIWKNEFSFIFKRK
;
A
#
# COMPACT_ATOMS: atom_id res chain seq x y z
N LYS A 1 -15.23 3.90 -9.58
CA LYS A 1 -14.83 4.75 -8.46
C LYS A 1 -14.88 6.22 -8.84
N LYS A 2 -15.26 7.04 -7.90
CA LYS A 2 -15.58 8.44 -8.14
C LYS A 2 -14.51 9.36 -7.57
N PHE A 3 -14.00 10.29 -8.39
CA PHE A 3 -13.14 11.36 -7.93
C PHE A 3 -13.83 12.70 -8.10
N ALA A 4 -13.64 13.57 -7.15
CA ALA A 4 -14.00 14.97 -7.29
C ALA A 4 -12.72 15.77 -7.48
N ASN A 5 -12.61 16.42 -8.62
CA ASN A 5 -11.50 17.31 -8.91
C ASN A 5 -11.95 18.73 -8.61
N ASN A 6 -11.43 19.29 -7.55
CA ASN A 6 -11.82 20.61 -7.09
C ASN A 6 -11.01 21.68 -7.82
N SER A 7 -11.64 22.46 -8.66
CA SER A 7 -11.00 23.59 -9.32
C SER A 7 -11.27 24.89 -8.58
N PHE A 8 -11.22 24.87 -7.31
CA PHE A 8 -11.22 25.99 -6.38
C PHE A 8 -12.30 27.06 -6.53
N LYS A 9 -12.38 27.73 -7.63
CA LYS A 9 -13.22 28.91 -7.75
C LYS A 9 -14.57 28.67 -8.39
N LYS A 10 -14.72 27.61 -9.13
CA LYS A 10 -15.90 27.38 -9.96
C LYS A 10 -16.55 26.02 -9.74
N GLY A 11 -16.27 25.43 -8.58
CA GLY A 11 -16.79 24.11 -8.29
C GLY A 11 -15.81 23.02 -8.71
N TYR A 12 -16.33 21.91 -9.13
CA TYR A 12 -15.53 20.71 -9.38
C TYR A 12 -16.11 19.91 -10.54
N SER A 13 -15.26 19.12 -11.16
CA SER A 13 -15.70 18.09 -12.09
C SER A 13 -15.62 16.73 -11.42
N ILE A 14 -16.43 15.79 -11.89
CA ILE A 14 -16.46 14.43 -11.37
C ILE A 14 -16.06 13.47 -12.48
N ASP A 15 -15.02 12.69 -12.22
CA ASP A 15 -14.59 11.64 -13.13
C ASP A 15 -14.83 10.29 -12.47
N TYR A 16 -15.21 9.31 -13.27
CA TYR A 16 -15.40 7.94 -12.81
C TYR A 16 -14.27 7.08 -13.32
N ILE A 17 -13.61 6.37 -12.42
CA ILE A 17 -12.58 5.41 -12.79
C ILE A 17 -12.91 4.06 -12.20
N GLN A 18 -12.44 3.02 -12.85
CA GLN A 18 -12.62 1.67 -12.38
C GLN A 18 -11.57 1.35 -11.31
N ALA A 19 -12.03 0.89 -10.17
CA ALA A 19 -11.14 0.36 -9.15
C ALA A 19 -10.81 -1.10 -9.49
N ARG A 20 -9.53 -1.48 -9.33
CA ARG A 20 -9.07 -2.81 -9.64
C ARG A 20 -8.14 -3.32 -8.55
N THR A 21 -8.07 -4.63 -8.39
CA THR A 21 -7.12 -5.24 -7.46
C THR A 21 -5.71 -5.21 -8.04
N LEU A 22 -4.70 -5.21 -7.17
CA LEU A 22 -3.31 -5.29 -7.63
C LEU A 22 -3.08 -6.56 -8.46
N SER A 23 -3.61 -7.69 -7.99
CA SER A 23 -3.46 -8.94 -8.73
C SER A 23 -4.07 -8.89 -10.12
N SER A 24 -5.21 -8.23 -10.29
CA SER A 24 -5.82 -8.12 -11.60
C SER A 24 -5.00 -7.23 -12.54
N ILE A 25 -4.44 -6.14 -12.01
CA ILE A 25 -3.58 -5.27 -12.79
C ILE A 25 -2.31 -6.01 -13.23
N LEU A 26 -1.69 -6.71 -12.30
CA LEU A 26 -0.47 -7.47 -12.60
C LEU A 26 -0.70 -8.57 -13.61
N LYS A 27 -1.86 -9.21 -13.55
CA LYS A 27 -2.24 -10.29 -14.47
C LYS A 27 -2.28 -9.84 -15.92
N GLU A 28 -2.60 -8.57 -16.14
CA GLU A 28 -2.64 -7.97 -17.47
C GLU A 28 -1.36 -7.28 -17.87
N SER A 29 -0.33 -7.38 -17.05
CA SER A 29 0.95 -6.72 -17.29
C SER A 29 2.02 -7.72 -17.72
N LYS A 30 3.19 -7.19 -18.04
CA LYS A 30 4.38 -8.01 -18.31
C LYS A 30 4.87 -8.78 -17.08
N LEU A 31 4.37 -8.42 -15.90
CA LEU A 31 4.73 -9.08 -14.64
C LEU A 31 3.80 -10.24 -14.30
N LYS A 32 2.89 -10.59 -15.19
CA LYS A 32 1.96 -11.70 -14.97
C LYS A 32 2.68 -12.95 -14.48
N ASN A 33 2.26 -13.46 -13.33
CA ASN A 33 2.79 -14.66 -12.69
C ASN A 33 4.29 -14.63 -12.41
N LYS A 34 4.88 -13.44 -12.32
CA LYS A 34 6.31 -13.28 -12.03
C LYS A 34 6.51 -12.74 -10.62
N LYS A 35 7.59 -13.16 -9.98
CA LYS A 35 7.99 -12.57 -8.70
C LYS A 35 8.40 -11.12 -8.93
N ILE A 36 8.06 -10.28 -7.98
CA ILE A 36 8.34 -8.85 -8.03
C ILE A 36 9.56 -8.56 -7.16
N ASP A 37 10.49 -7.76 -7.68
CA ASP A 37 11.66 -7.36 -6.89
C ASP A 37 11.32 -6.26 -5.90
N PHE A 38 10.54 -5.28 -6.33
CA PHE A 38 10.24 -4.12 -5.51
C PHE A 38 8.82 -3.63 -5.78
N LEU A 39 8.06 -3.44 -4.70
CA LEU A 39 6.71 -2.86 -4.74
C LEU A 39 6.70 -1.61 -3.90
N ASN A 40 6.36 -0.48 -4.51
CA ASN A 40 6.17 0.77 -3.79
C ASN A 40 4.69 1.17 -3.84
N ILE A 41 4.12 1.43 -2.68
CA ILE A 41 2.72 1.82 -2.57
C ILE A 41 2.63 3.13 -1.80
N ASP A 42 2.11 4.15 -2.45
CA ASP A 42 1.87 5.47 -1.88
C ASP A 42 0.57 6.01 -2.48
N ILE A 43 -0.55 5.70 -1.84
CA ILE A 43 -1.89 5.99 -2.36
C ILE A 43 -2.79 6.66 -1.33
N GLU A 44 -2.17 7.48 -0.49
CA GLU A 44 -2.89 8.39 0.41
C GLU A 44 -3.89 7.70 1.34
N GLY A 45 -3.39 6.71 2.07
CA GLY A 45 -4.16 6.08 3.15
C GLY A 45 -4.89 4.80 2.79
N ASN A 46 -4.81 4.36 1.54
CA ASN A 46 -5.49 3.14 1.11
C ASN A 46 -4.54 1.95 0.92
N GLU A 47 -3.35 2.05 1.48
CA GLU A 47 -2.28 1.07 1.27
C GLU A 47 -2.65 -0.33 1.76
N ILE A 48 -3.26 -0.43 2.94
CA ILE A 48 -3.63 -1.74 3.48
C ILE A 48 -4.65 -2.44 2.59
N ASN A 49 -5.61 -1.70 2.07
CA ASN A 49 -6.62 -2.27 1.20
C ASN A 49 -5.99 -2.77 -0.11
N ALA A 50 -5.08 -2.00 -0.68
CA ALA A 50 -4.37 -2.41 -1.88
C ALA A 50 -3.53 -3.66 -1.63
N LEU A 51 -2.79 -3.70 -0.54
CA LEU A 51 -1.96 -4.86 -0.17
C LEU A 51 -2.78 -6.13 -0.02
N LYS A 52 -3.97 -6.03 0.55
CA LYS A 52 -4.85 -7.18 0.72
C LYS A 52 -5.31 -7.79 -0.61
N THR A 53 -5.24 -7.02 -1.69
CA THR A 53 -5.64 -7.52 -3.01
C THR A 53 -4.51 -8.18 -3.78
N LEU A 54 -3.29 -8.18 -3.24
CA LEU A 54 -2.15 -8.80 -3.90
C LEU A 54 -2.07 -10.29 -3.57
N ASP A 55 -1.84 -11.11 -4.58
CA ASP A 55 -1.58 -12.52 -4.38
C ASP A 55 -0.12 -12.72 -4.00
N PHE A 56 0.14 -12.87 -2.71
CA PHE A 56 1.50 -13.03 -2.19
C PHE A 56 2.12 -14.38 -2.52
N LYS A 57 1.34 -15.36 -2.91
CA LYS A 57 1.88 -16.65 -3.34
C LYS A 57 2.53 -16.54 -4.71
N ILE A 58 1.90 -15.77 -5.59
CA ILE A 58 2.40 -15.60 -6.95
C ILE A 58 3.45 -14.50 -7.02
N TYR A 59 3.10 -13.30 -6.57
CA TYR A 59 3.92 -12.11 -6.81
C TYR A 59 4.99 -11.86 -5.77
N ARG A 60 4.70 -12.15 -4.55
CA ARG A 60 5.62 -12.13 -3.39
C ARG A 60 6.80 -11.16 -3.53
N PRO A 61 6.58 -9.85 -3.45
CA PRO A 61 7.66 -8.87 -3.62
C PRO A 61 8.83 -9.15 -2.69
N LYS A 62 10.04 -8.93 -3.21
CA LYS A 62 11.25 -9.06 -2.40
C LYS A 62 11.34 -7.93 -1.37
N LEU A 63 11.04 -6.73 -1.80
CA LEU A 63 10.97 -5.53 -0.96
C LEU A 63 9.63 -4.83 -1.17
N ILE A 64 9.07 -4.32 -0.09
CA ILE A 64 7.87 -3.49 -0.15
C ILE A 64 8.17 -2.18 0.56
N CYS A 65 8.00 -1.08 -0.16
CA CYS A 65 8.01 0.25 0.43
C CYS A 65 6.58 0.75 0.50
N VAL A 66 6.15 1.10 1.68
CA VAL A 66 4.78 1.56 1.89
C VAL A 66 4.81 2.81 2.75
N GLU A 67 3.94 3.76 2.41
CA GLU A 67 3.78 4.95 3.21
C GLU A 67 2.77 4.65 4.32
N ILE A 68 3.14 4.97 5.56
CA ILE A 68 2.28 4.78 6.71
C ILE A 68 2.10 6.12 7.40
N HIS A 69 0.88 6.62 7.33
CA HIS A 69 0.47 7.82 8.06
C HIS A 69 -0.23 7.41 9.34
N ASN A 70 -0.37 8.37 10.23
CA ASN A 70 -1.19 8.22 11.44
C ASN A 70 -0.73 7.16 12.44
N PHE A 71 0.48 6.63 12.31
CA PHE A 71 0.95 5.75 13.36
C PHE A 71 1.26 6.51 14.66
N ASN A 72 1.38 7.85 14.58
CA ASN A 72 1.50 8.74 15.73
C ASN A 72 0.16 9.27 16.23
N SER A 73 -0.93 8.81 15.68
CA SER A 73 -2.25 9.27 16.12
C SER A 73 -2.52 8.81 17.55
N ASN A 74 -3.52 9.44 18.17
CA ASN A 74 -3.92 9.08 19.53
C ASN A 74 -4.37 7.62 19.67
N ARG A 75 -4.63 6.94 18.58
CA ARG A 75 -5.00 5.52 18.57
C ARG A 75 -3.81 4.61 18.72
N LEU A 76 -2.62 5.09 18.32
CA LEU A 76 -1.40 4.31 18.38
C LEU A 76 -0.52 4.94 19.42
N LYS A 77 -0.21 4.22 20.44
CA LYS A 77 0.58 4.72 21.56
C LYS A 77 1.93 5.21 21.08
N LYS A 78 2.09 6.55 21.06
CA LYS A 78 3.37 7.22 20.86
C LYS A 78 4.27 6.63 19.77
N GLY A 79 3.71 6.49 18.58
CA GLY A 79 4.52 6.09 17.44
C GLY A 79 4.96 4.65 17.40
N ASN A 80 4.30 3.77 18.14
CA ASN A 80 4.62 2.35 18.02
C ASN A 80 3.98 1.80 16.75
N PHE A 81 4.69 1.96 15.63
CA PHE A 81 4.19 1.54 14.34
C PHE A 81 3.97 0.02 14.24
N LYS A 82 4.51 -0.75 15.17
CA LYS A 82 4.28 -2.21 15.22
C LYS A 82 2.83 -2.55 15.52
N ASP A 83 2.09 -1.61 16.06
CA ASP A 83 0.66 -1.77 16.28
C ASP A 83 -0.17 -1.42 15.04
N HIS A 84 0.46 -0.83 14.02
CA HIS A 84 -0.24 -0.47 12.81
C HIS A 84 -0.65 -1.71 12.01
N MET A 85 -1.84 -1.65 11.42
CA MET A 85 -2.40 -2.78 10.68
C MET A 85 -1.52 -3.24 9.52
N ILE A 86 -0.82 -2.30 8.85
CA ILE A 86 0.08 -2.65 7.74
C ILE A 86 1.26 -3.46 8.25
N TYR A 87 1.85 -3.06 9.37
CA TYR A 87 2.96 -3.81 9.98
C TYR A 87 2.52 -5.23 10.30
N LYS A 88 1.38 -5.38 10.96
CA LYS A 88 0.86 -6.69 11.35
C LYS A 88 0.55 -7.55 10.12
N PHE A 89 -0.06 -6.94 9.12
CA PHE A 89 -0.39 -7.64 7.87
C PHE A 89 0.86 -8.17 7.18
N LEU A 90 1.86 -7.32 6.99
CA LEU A 90 3.08 -7.72 6.30
C LEU A 90 3.88 -8.73 7.10
N LYS A 91 3.87 -8.62 8.42
CA LYS A 91 4.49 -9.63 9.28
C LYS A 91 3.85 -11.00 9.08
N GLN A 92 2.53 -11.06 9.01
CA GLN A 92 1.82 -12.32 8.75
C GLN A 92 2.16 -12.89 7.37
N LYS A 93 2.46 -12.02 6.41
CA LYS A 93 2.86 -12.46 5.06
C LYS A 93 4.33 -12.85 4.96
N GLY A 94 5.05 -12.84 6.07
CA GLY A 94 6.44 -13.27 6.09
C GLY A 94 7.45 -12.17 5.79
N TYR A 95 7.09 -10.93 6.07
CA TYR A 95 7.98 -9.79 5.86
C TYR A 95 8.55 -9.27 7.15
N LYS A 96 9.77 -8.76 7.08
CA LYS A 96 10.46 -8.13 8.18
C LYS A 96 10.66 -6.66 7.88
N HIS A 97 10.34 -5.80 8.83
CA HIS A 97 10.62 -4.37 8.71
C HIS A 97 12.12 -4.14 8.82
N ILE A 98 12.71 -3.41 7.87
CA ILE A 98 14.16 -3.20 7.83
C ILE A 98 14.57 -1.74 7.86
N TRP A 99 13.70 -0.81 7.48
CA TRP A 99 14.07 0.59 7.41
C TRP A 99 12.83 1.49 7.44
N LYS A 100 12.99 2.66 8.01
CA LYS A 100 11.93 3.67 7.99
C LYS A 100 12.52 5.07 8.03
N ASN A 101 11.77 6.01 7.47
CA ASN A 101 11.93 7.43 7.77
C ASN A 101 10.61 7.94 8.35
N GLU A 102 10.30 9.22 8.16
CA GLU A 102 9.11 9.82 8.77
C GLU A 102 7.81 9.13 8.33
N PHE A 103 7.67 8.83 7.04
CA PHE A 103 6.44 8.26 6.51
C PHE A 103 6.63 6.96 5.74
N SER A 104 7.83 6.71 5.21
CA SER A 104 8.09 5.56 4.37
C SER A 104 8.71 4.43 5.17
N PHE A 105 8.20 3.23 4.96
CA PHE A 105 8.62 2.04 5.68
C PHE A 105 8.98 0.95 4.67
N ILE A 106 10.12 0.33 4.85
CA ILE A 106 10.58 -0.74 3.96
C ILE A 106 10.54 -2.07 4.69
N PHE A 107 9.91 -3.03 4.04
CA PHE A 107 9.80 -4.39 4.51
C PHE A 107 10.49 -5.32 3.53
N LYS A 108 11.17 -6.31 4.05
CA LYS A 108 11.87 -7.30 3.25
C LYS A 108 11.28 -8.69 3.49
N ARG A 109 11.09 -9.44 2.43
CA ARG A 109 10.68 -10.83 2.52
C ARG A 109 11.74 -11.64 3.26
N LYS A 110 11.31 -12.43 4.20
CA LYS A 110 12.18 -13.38 4.89
C LYS A 110 12.60 -14.54 4.01
#